data_1592f5ef2cd2a11751deac102bda349d
#
_entry.id   1592f5ef2cd2a11751deac102bda349d
#
_cell.length_a   1.000
_cell.length_b   1.000
_cell.length_c   1.000
_cell.angle_alpha   90.00
_cell.angle_beta   90.00
_cell.angle_gamma   90.00
#
_symmetry.space_group_name_H-M   'P 1'
#
loop_
_entity.id
_entity.type
_entity.pdbx_description
1 polymer ?
#
loop_
_entity_poly.entity_id
_entity_poly.type
_entity_poly.pdbx_seq_one_letter_code
_entity_poly.pdbx_strand_id
1 'polypeptide(L)'
;MSPARGARGRAALLIAVGALVASSAVPSSAAAAPGSGDAVAPIVTPGPAAPTATLAWTATPTYPTTARSAPRASARRIARVTPTAAWDGGAVGLLVQGARDDSSGRLWVRVQLPERPNGRSGWIDADYAKLSSTPWRIVVERGRRRATAFRAGRAVRSWSVVVGKPSTPTPRGLFAVYERVRQPPGSELGPWALQLTAHSNTLMNYGGGPGRVALHGRSGPLLVDPLGSARSHGCIRMQNGIISWVAGWARPGTPVEVR
;
A
#
# COMPACT_ATOMS: atom_id res chain seq x y z
N MET A 1 -50.61 -30.09 -25.62
CA MET A 1 -51.68 -30.83 -24.90
C MET A 1 -51.73 -30.33 -23.50
N SER A 2 -52.72 -29.48 -23.23
CA SER A 2 -53.28 -29.18 -21.89
C SER A 2 -54.26 -30.29 -21.53
N PRO A 3 -54.74 -30.52 -20.30
CA PRO A 3 -55.41 -29.55 -19.39
C PRO A 3 -55.11 -29.76 -17.91
N ALA A 4 -55.38 -28.89 -17.02
CA ALA A 4 -56.53 -28.16 -16.53
C ALA A 4 -56.97 -28.60 -15.09
N ARG A 5 -57.16 -27.55 -14.27
CA ARG A 5 -58.25 -27.32 -13.29
C ARG A 5 -58.35 -28.11 -11.97
N GLY A 6 -58.62 -27.32 -10.94
CA GLY A 6 -59.32 -27.81 -9.74
C GLY A 6 -59.35 -26.78 -8.61
N ALA A 7 -60.32 -25.90 -8.66
CA ALA A 7 -60.74 -25.00 -7.58
C ALA A 7 -61.80 -25.67 -6.70
N ARG A 8 -61.94 -25.23 -5.42
CA ARG A 8 -63.14 -25.19 -4.49
C ARG A 8 -62.61 -25.09 -3.07
N GLY A 9 -62.97 -24.18 -2.14
CA GLY A 9 -64.17 -23.46 -1.97
C GLY A 9 -64.76 -23.70 -0.57
N ARG A 10 -65.15 -22.61 0.14
CA ARG A 10 -66.04 -22.52 1.31
C ARG A 10 -65.39 -22.79 2.67
N ALA A 11 -65.73 -22.14 3.80
CA ALA A 11 -66.88 -21.29 4.14
C ALA A 11 -66.55 -20.50 5.42
N ALA A 12 -67.20 -19.37 5.57
CA ALA A 12 -67.21 -18.49 6.74
C ALA A 12 -67.91 -19.10 7.94
N LEU A 13 -67.50 -18.71 9.14
CA LEU A 13 -68.38 -18.72 10.31
C LEU A 13 -68.10 -17.52 11.18
N LEU A 14 -69.07 -16.61 11.21
CA LEU A 14 -69.18 -15.47 12.13
C LEU A 14 -69.74 -15.97 13.47
N ILE A 15 -69.12 -15.64 14.59
CA ILE A 15 -69.77 -15.61 15.88
C ILE A 15 -69.36 -14.30 16.58
N ALA A 16 -70.35 -13.44 16.78
CA ALA A 16 -70.25 -12.24 17.58
C ALA A 16 -70.75 -12.56 19.02
N VAL A 17 -69.98 -12.19 20.03
CA VAL A 17 -70.50 -12.05 21.40
C VAL A 17 -69.75 -10.92 22.11
N GLY A 18 -70.49 -9.90 22.43
CA GLY A 18 -70.67 -9.23 23.70
C GLY A 18 -69.49 -8.51 24.38
N ALA A 19 -69.70 -7.21 24.51
CA ALA A 19 -68.89 -6.25 25.24
C ALA A 19 -68.87 -6.46 26.74
N LEU A 20 -67.70 -6.20 27.34
CA LEU A 20 -67.65 -5.66 28.68
C LEU A 20 -66.54 -4.64 28.81
N VAL A 21 -66.93 -3.36 29.00
CA VAL A 21 -66.02 -2.26 29.20
C VAL A 21 -65.58 -2.23 30.65
N ALA A 22 -64.30 -2.49 30.90
CA ALA A 22 -63.69 -2.19 32.20
C ALA A 22 -62.63 -1.12 31.97
N SER A 23 -62.93 0.11 32.39
CA SER A 23 -61.97 1.21 32.43
C SER A 23 -60.96 0.98 33.55
N SER A 24 -59.79 0.59 33.26
CA SER A 24 -58.66 0.65 34.17
C SER A 24 -57.70 1.76 33.72
N ALA A 25 -57.55 2.78 34.55
CA ALA A 25 -56.60 3.85 34.40
C ALA A 25 -55.21 3.29 34.44
N VAL A 26 -54.45 3.48 33.30
CA VAL A 26 -53.05 3.17 33.20
C VAL A 26 -52.26 4.42 33.61
N PRO A 27 -51.32 4.33 34.56
CA PRO A 27 -50.47 5.46 34.89
C PRO A 27 -49.59 5.78 33.67
N SER A 28 -49.59 7.05 33.26
CA SER A 28 -48.71 7.60 32.21
C SER A 28 -47.27 7.45 32.64
N SER A 29 -46.60 6.46 32.09
CA SER A 29 -45.15 6.33 32.17
C SER A 29 -44.55 7.40 31.26
N ALA A 30 -43.89 8.39 31.83
CA ALA A 30 -43.11 9.37 31.08
C ALA A 30 -42.06 8.62 30.22
N ALA A 31 -42.21 8.69 28.89
CA ALA A 31 -41.25 8.20 27.97
C ALA A 31 -39.95 9.01 28.19
N ALA A 32 -38.91 8.31 28.65
CA ALA A 32 -37.54 8.85 28.62
C ALA A 32 -37.21 9.23 27.18
N ALA A 33 -36.76 10.46 26.97
CA ALA A 33 -36.26 10.92 25.70
C ALA A 33 -35.13 9.98 25.22
N PRO A 34 -35.06 9.61 23.94
CA PRO A 34 -33.95 8.83 23.42
C PRO A 34 -32.65 9.61 23.69
N GLY A 35 -31.75 8.97 24.43
CA GLY A 35 -30.44 9.51 24.73
C GLY A 35 -29.80 10.00 23.45
N SER A 36 -29.19 11.17 23.53
CA SER A 36 -28.33 11.76 22.51
C SER A 36 -27.35 10.67 22.02
N GLY A 37 -27.61 10.15 20.82
CA GLY A 37 -26.70 9.22 20.17
C GLY A 37 -25.33 9.84 20.17
N ASP A 38 -24.34 9.12 20.69
CA ASP A 38 -22.95 9.47 20.60
C ASP A 38 -22.64 9.76 19.11
N ALA A 39 -22.54 11.02 18.79
CA ALA A 39 -22.10 11.45 17.48
C ALA A 39 -20.67 10.91 17.32
N VAL A 40 -20.54 9.83 16.53
CA VAL A 40 -19.24 9.30 16.15
C VAL A 40 -18.46 10.45 15.54
N ALA A 41 -17.45 10.92 16.26
CA ALA A 41 -16.59 11.99 15.78
C ALA A 41 -16.07 11.61 14.38
N PRO A 42 -16.08 12.53 13.41
CA PRO A 42 -15.61 12.23 12.08
C PRO A 42 -14.17 11.72 12.16
N ILE A 43 -13.91 10.57 11.55
CA ILE A 43 -12.54 10.03 11.45
C ILE A 43 -11.76 10.99 10.56
N VAL A 44 -11.07 11.95 11.18
CA VAL A 44 -10.16 12.86 10.47
C VAL A 44 -8.95 12.03 10.06
N THR A 45 -8.87 11.68 8.78
CA THR A 45 -7.65 11.08 8.25
C THR A 45 -6.52 12.10 8.37
N PRO A 46 -5.44 11.81 9.10
CA PRO A 46 -4.30 12.73 9.18
C PRO A 46 -3.83 13.14 7.80
N GLY A 47 -3.44 14.38 7.63
CA GLY A 47 -2.83 14.88 6.39
C GLY A 47 -1.53 14.15 6.04
N PRO A 48 -0.96 14.40 4.85
CA PRO A 48 0.26 13.73 4.41
C PRO A 48 1.42 14.03 5.37
N ALA A 49 2.04 12.97 5.88
CA ALA A 49 3.09 13.04 6.90
C ALA A 49 4.14 11.95 6.69
N ALA A 50 5.20 11.97 7.50
CA ALA A 50 6.20 10.91 7.54
C ALA A 50 5.54 9.55 7.86
N PRO A 51 6.08 8.44 7.32
CA PRO A 51 5.51 7.12 7.55
C PRO A 51 5.65 6.72 9.02
N THR A 52 4.60 6.11 9.55
CA THR A 52 4.54 5.53 10.89
C THR A 52 4.48 4.00 10.82
N ALA A 53 4.37 3.35 11.96
CA ALA A 53 4.15 1.91 12.01
C ALA A 53 2.79 1.50 11.40
N THR A 54 1.79 2.40 11.42
CA THR A 54 0.39 2.10 11.08
C THR A 54 -0.07 2.69 9.76
N LEU A 55 0.57 3.77 9.30
CA LEU A 55 0.15 4.51 8.11
C LEU A 55 1.35 5.10 7.39
N ALA A 56 1.32 5.07 6.07
CA ALA A 56 2.23 5.80 5.21
C ALA A 56 1.46 6.54 4.11
N TRP A 57 1.95 7.72 3.74
CA TRP A 57 1.43 8.48 2.62
C TRP A 57 2.27 8.27 1.37
N THR A 58 1.62 8.26 0.24
CA THR A 58 2.23 8.07 -1.07
C THR A 58 1.82 9.19 -2.01
N ALA A 59 2.73 9.61 -2.87
CA ALA A 59 2.50 10.57 -3.93
C ALA A 59 2.70 9.88 -5.28
N THR A 60 1.64 9.81 -6.08
CA THR A 60 1.69 9.32 -7.46
C THR A 60 1.71 10.54 -8.37
N PRO A 61 2.83 10.86 -9.03
CA PRO A 61 2.89 12.00 -9.94
C PRO A 61 1.88 11.85 -11.08
N THR A 62 1.15 12.92 -11.37
CA THR A 62 0.17 12.97 -12.47
C THR A 62 0.74 13.66 -13.70
N TYR A 63 1.70 14.56 -13.48
CA TYR A 63 2.45 15.27 -14.51
C TYR A 63 3.95 15.28 -14.17
N PRO A 64 4.83 15.45 -15.17
CA PRO A 64 6.25 15.69 -14.90
C PRO A 64 6.43 16.91 -14.00
N THR A 65 7.15 16.74 -12.90
CA THR A 65 7.42 17.82 -11.96
C THR A 65 8.89 17.82 -11.54
N THR A 66 9.27 18.82 -10.75
CA THR A 66 10.65 18.99 -10.27
C THR A 66 10.68 18.85 -8.75
N ALA A 67 11.48 17.92 -8.26
CA ALA A 67 11.82 17.88 -6.85
C ALA A 67 12.81 18.99 -6.49
N ARG A 68 12.56 19.70 -5.38
CA ARG A 68 13.30 20.87 -4.92
C ARG A 68 13.92 20.67 -3.55
N SER A 69 14.91 21.47 -3.21
CA SER A 69 15.61 21.41 -1.93
C SER A 69 14.79 21.95 -0.74
N ALA A 70 13.75 22.74 -1.00
CA ALA A 70 12.84 23.31 0.00
C ALA A 70 11.42 23.41 -0.57
N PRO A 71 10.38 23.53 0.28
CA PRO A 71 8.97 23.59 -0.13
C PRO A 71 8.61 25.00 -0.66
N ARG A 72 9.15 25.38 -1.79
CA ARG A 72 8.85 26.62 -2.51
C ARG A 72 9.33 26.58 -3.95
N ALA A 73 8.64 27.27 -4.84
CA ALA A 73 8.90 27.29 -6.28
C ALA A 73 10.30 27.86 -6.65
N SER A 74 10.84 28.78 -5.87
CA SER A 74 12.17 29.36 -6.09
C SER A 74 13.34 28.50 -5.58
N ALA A 75 13.07 27.41 -4.83
CA ALA A 75 14.13 26.56 -4.29
C ALA A 75 14.90 25.81 -5.40
N ARG A 76 16.16 25.49 -5.12
CA ARG A 76 17.06 24.77 -6.05
C ARG A 76 16.42 23.45 -6.51
N ARG A 77 16.43 23.23 -7.81
CA ARG A 77 16.01 21.97 -8.43
C ARG A 77 17.02 20.87 -8.09
N ILE A 78 16.56 19.68 -7.72
CA ILE A 78 17.43 18.55 -7.32
C ILE A 78 17.18 17.26 -8.11
N ALA A 79 15.98 17.09 -8.66
CA ALA A 79 15.63 15.96 -9.50
C ALA A 79 14.42 16.26 -10.39
N ARG A 80 14.29 15.52 -11.48
CA ARG A 80 13.06 15.45 -12.27
C ARG A 80 12.24 14.26 -11.77
N VAL A 81 10.94 14.45 -11.61
CA VAL A 81 9.98 13.42 -11.23
C VAL A 81 8.99 13.25 -12.36
N THR A 82 8.82 12.02 -12.84
CA THR A 82 7.93 11.67 -13.94
C THR A 82 6.80 10.76 -13.45
N PRO A 83 5.62 10.76 -14.11
CA PRO A 83 4.51 9.87 -13.78
C PRO A 83 4.82 8.39 -14.02
N THR A 84 5.75 8.11 -14.95
CA THR A 84 6.11 6.76 -15.36
C THR A 84 7.58 6.48 -15.08
N ALA A 85 7.88 5.22 -14.79
CA ALA A 85 9.24 4.75 -14.64
C ALA A 85 9.99 4.76 -15.99
N ALA A 86 11.27 5.12 -15.94
CA ALA A 86 12.08 5.22 -17.15
C ALA A 86 12.38 3.86 -17.78
N TRP A 87 12.31 2.78 -17.00
CA TRP A 87 12.73 1.44 -17.46
C TRP A 87 11.56 0.65 -18.05
N ASP A 88 10.47 0.47 -17.26
CA ASP A 88 9.35 -0.38 -17.66
C ASP A 88 8.11 0.43 -18.05
N GLY A 89 8.15 1.76 -17.91
CA GLY A 89 7.06 2.66 -18.28
C GLY A 89 5.83 2.58 -17.36
N GLY A 90 5.90 1.79 -16.30
CA GLY A 90 4.81 1.65 -15.33
C GLY A 90 4.61 2.91 -14.48
N ALA A 91 3.43 3.04 -13.88
CA ALA A 91 3.12 4.14 -12.96
C ALA A 91 4.03 4.09 -11.73
N VAL A 92 4.65 5.22 -11.37
CA VAL A 92 5.51 5.35 -10.20
C VAL A 92 4.74 5.81 -8.98
N GLY A 93 5.21 5.44 -7.79
CA GLY A 93 4.74 5.99 -6.53
C GLY A 93 5.92 6.31 -5.63
N LEU A 94 5.83 7.45 -4.98
CA LEU A 94 6.87 7.96 -4.10
C LEU A 94 6.37 7.95 -2.66
N LEU A 95 7.23 7.51 -1.74
CA LEU A 95 6.93 7.57 -0.31
C LEU A 95 7.02 9.00 0.17
N VAL A 96 5.94 9.50 0.78
CA VAL A 96 5.92 10.82 1.44
C VAL A 96 6.66 10.71 2.78
N GLN A 97 7.55 11.65 3.03
CA GLN A 97 8.35 11.77 4.25
C GLN A 97 8.02 13.03 5.06
N GLY A 98 7.04 13.79 4.63
CA GLY A 98 6.56 14.99 5.29
C GLY A 98 5.76 15.87 4.34
N ALA A 99 5.07 16.85 4.92
CA ALA A 99 4.33 17.85 4.17
C ALA A 99 4.49 19.22 4.83
N ARG A 100 4.36 20.27 4.05
CA ARG A 100 4.41 21.66 4.51
C ARG A 100 3.77 22.59 3.49
N ASP A 101 3.02 23.56 3.97
CA ASP A 101 2.56 24.68 3.15
C ASP A 101 3.68 25.69 2.97
N ASP A 102 3.76 26.30 1.80
CA ASP A 102 4.60 27.48 1.58
C ASP A 102 3.89 28.76 2.01
N SER A 103 4.55 29.90 1.86
CA SER A 103 4.00 31.22 2.25
C SER A 103 2.74 31.63 1.46
N SER A 104 2.42 30.95 0.37
CA SER A 104 1.20 31.16 -0.41
C SER A 104 0.06 30.22 -0.05
N GLY A 105 0.28 29.30 0.93
CA GLY A 105 -0.69 28.28 1.32
C GLY A 105 -0.69 27.06 0.38
N ARG A 106 0.29 26.93 -0.51
CA ARG A 106 0.43 25.78 -1.41
C ARG A 106 1.07 24.62 -0.68
N LEU A 107 0.43 23.44 -0.75
CA LEU A 107 0.94 22.22 -0.14
C LEU A 107 2.13 21.63 -0.92
N TRP A 108 3.23 21.40 -0.23
CA TRP A 108 4.40 20.68 -0.71
C TRP A 108 4.56 19.38 0.07
N VAL A 109 4.91 18.31 -0.63
CA VAL A 109 5.23 17.03 0.00
C VAL A 109 6.69 16.67 -0.24
N ARG A 110 7.38 16.30 0.85
CA ARG A 110 8.73 15.76 0.78
C ARG A 110 8.62 14.28 0.42
N VAL A 111 9.19 13.90 -0.71
CA VAL A 111 9.12 12.53 -1.21
C VAL A 111 10.50 11.88 -1.28
N GLN A 112 10.57 10.57 -1.09
CA GLN A 112 11.78 9.81 -1.34
C GLN A 112 12.01 9.68 -2.84
N LEU A 113 13.20 10.06 -3.28
CA LEU A 113 13.58 10.00 -4.70
C LEU A 113 14.19 8.63 -5.05
N PRO A 114 13.85 8.08 -6.22
CA PRO A 114 14.36 6.79 -6.69
C PRO A 114 15.75 6.93 -7.34
N GLU A 115 16.65 7.65 -6.69
CA GLU A 115 17.98 8.00 -7.19
C GLU A 115 19.04 7.79 -6.12
N ARG A 116 20.31 7.70 -6.56
CA ARG A 116 21.45 7.71 -5.66
C ARG A 116 21.79 9.13 -5.17
N PRO A 117 22.30 9.26 -3.93
CA PRO A 117 22.47 8.20 -2.93
C PRO A 117 21.14 7.70 -2.38
N ASN A 118 21.08 6.45 -1.89
CA ASN A 118 19.91 5.89 -1.26
C ASN A 118 19.40 6.78 -0.13
N GLY A 119 18.06 6.91 -0.01
CA GLY A 119 17.43 7.78 0.98
C GLY A 119 17.33 9.25 0.59
N ARG A 120 17.83 9.63 -0.60
CA ARG A 120 17.67 11.00 -1.12
C ARG A 120 16.19 11.39 -1.16
N SER A 121 15.89 12.64 -0.83
CA SER A 121 14.53 13.17 -0.84
C SER A 121 14.47 14.58 -1.39
N GLY A 122 13.30 15.00 -1.81
CA GLY A 122 13.04 16.34 -2.31
C GLY A 122 11.58 16.72 -2.17
N TRP A 123 11.31 18.03 -2.25
CA TRP A 123 9.98 18.58 -2.17
C TRP A 123 9.36 18.71 -3.55
N ILE A 124 8.17 18.17 -3.73
CA ILE A 124 7.35 18.36 -4.93
C ILE A 124 6.08 19.10 -4.54
N ASP A 125 5.57 19.88 -5.46
CA ASP A 125 4.28 20.53 -5.33
C ASP A 125 3.18 19.45 -5.39
N ALA A 126 2.30 19.44 -4.41
CA ALA A 126 1.26 18.43 -4.27
C ALA A 126 0.22 18.46 -5.40
N ASP A 127 0.04 19.60 -6.07
CA ASP A 127 -0.88 19.73 -7.21
C ASP A 127 -0.46 18.85 -8.40
N TYR A 128 0.81 18.45 -8.48
CA TYR A 128 1.34 17.55 -9.51
C TYR A 128 1.31 16.07 -9.13
N ALA A 129 0.66 15.72 -8.01
CA ALA A 129 0.61 14.34 -7.56
C ALA A 129 -0.73 13.98 -6.91
N LYS A 130 -1.22 12.79 -7.18
CA LYS A 130 -2.32 12.20 -6.42
C LYS A 130 -1.77 11.67 -5.10
N LEU A 131 -2.22 12.23 -3.99
CA LEU A 131 -1.89 11.74 -2.65
C LEU A 131 -2.84 10.63 -2.24
N SER A 132 -2.30 9.58 -1.63
CA SER A 132 -3.06 8.49 -1.06
C SER A 132 -2.32 7.91 0.14
N SER A 133 -3.00 7.11 0.95
CA SER A 133 -2.37 6.46 2.11
C SER A 133 -2.45 4.94 2.00
N THR A 134 -1.56 4.26 2.73
CA THR A 134 -1.53 2.82 2.85
C THR A 134 -1.25 2.40 4.29
N PRO A 135 -2.01 1.44 4.85
CA PRO A 135 -1.70 0.87 6.15
C PRO A 135 -0.64 -0.25 6.06
N TRP A 136 -0.15 -0.56 4.86
CA TRP A 136 0.78 -1.65 4.61
C TRP A 136 2.24 -1.19 4.63
N ARG A 137 3.10 -2.05 5.17
CA ARG A 137 4.57 -1.95 5.05
C ARG A 137 5.19 -3.33 5.03
N ILE A 138 6.40 -3.43 4.49
CA ILE A 138 7.22 -4.64 4.51
C ILE A 138 8.47 -4.34 5.32
N VAL A 139 8.85 -5.25 6.22
CA VAL A 139 10.12 -5.22 6.93
C VAL A 139 10.94 -6.42 6.51
N VAL A 140 12.18 -6.20 6.08
CA VAL A 140 13.13 -7.22 5.66
C VAL A 140 14.29 -7.24 6.65
N GLU A 141 14.39 -8.30 7.42
CA GLU A 141 15.49 -8.56 8.37
C GLU A 141 16.59 -9.33 7.64
N ARG A 142 17.60 -8.61 7.12
CA ARG A 142 18.69 -9.21 6.33
C ARG A 142 19.42 -10.32 7.09
N GLY A 143 19.74 -10.08 8.35
CA GLY A 143 20.45 -11.05 9.19
C GLY A 143 19.67 -12.36 9.37
N ARG A 144 18.36 -12.26 9.52
CA ARG A 144 17.45 -13.40 9.65
C ARG A 144 16.96 -13.97 8.32
N ARG A 145 17.26 -13.31 7.18
CA ARG A 145 16.78 -13.65 5.83
C ARG A 145 15.27 -13.86 5.83
N ARG A 146 14.56 -12.97 6.50
CA ARG A 146 13.11 -13.03 6.69
C ARG A 146 12.46 -11.70 6.33
N ALA A 147 11.32 -11.77 5.70
CA ALA A 147 10.48 -10.60 5.48
C ALA A 147 9.14 -10.78 6.19
N THR A 148 8.57 -9.67 6.65
CA THR A 148 7.28 -9.62 7.32
C THR A 148 6.45 -8.49 6.73
N ALA A 149 5.22 -8.79 6.34
CA ALA A 149 4.21 -7.79 5.98
C ALA A 149 3.46 -7.36 7.24
N PHE A 150 3.29 -6.05 7.37
CA PHE A 150 2.48 -5.44 8.43
C PHE A 150 1.31 -4.70 7.80
N ARG A 151 0.17 -4.72 8.48
CA ARG A 151 -0.99 -3.89 8.16
C ARG A 151 -1.44 -3.17 9.42
N ALA A 152 -1.54 -1.84 9.38
CA ALA A 152 -1.89 -1.00 10.54
C ALA A 152 -1.08 -1.36 11.80
N GLY A 153 0.23 -1.57 11.66
CA GLY A 153 1.15 -1.90 12.75
C GLY A 153 1.19 -3.37 13.16
N ARG A 154 0.23 -4.19 12.75
CA ARG A 154 0.14 -5.62 13.11
C ARG A 154 0.82 -6.48 12.05
N ALA A 155 1.62 -7.47 12.49
CA ALA A 155 2.19 -8.46 11.59
C ALA A 155 1.09 -9.35 11.01
N VAL A 156 1.05 -9.45 9.68
CA VAL A 156 0.05 -10.25 8.93
C VAL A 156 0.65 -11.57 8.48
N ARG A 157 1.87 -11.52 7.93
CA ARG A 157 2.53 -12.71 7.40
C ARG A 157 4.05 -12.50 7.38
N SER A 158 4.77 -13.58 7.66
CA SER A 158 6.23 -13.62 7.53
C SER A 158 6.65 -14.77 6.62
N TRP A 159 7.77 -14.59 5.91
CA TRP A 159 8.32 -15.62 5.00
C TRP A 159 9.83 -15.51 4.88
N SER A 160 10.47 -16.62 4.49
CA SER A 160 11.91 -16.64 4.21
C SER A 160 12.20 -16.01 2.85
N VAL A 161 13.33 -15.30 2.77
CA VAL A 161 13.80 -14.63 1.56
C VAL A 161 15.25 -14.99 1.25
N VAL A 162 15.66 -14.84 -0.02
CA VAL A 162 17.06 -14.73 -0.38
C VAL A 162 17.41 -13.24 -0.42
N VAL A 163 18.50 -12.87 0.24
CA VAL A 163 19.02 -11.49 0.24
C VAL A 163 20.39 -11.41 -0.45
N GLY A 164 20.90 -10.23 -0.64
CA GLY A 164 22.21 -9.99 -1.24
C GLY A 164 23.35 -10.68 -0.46
N LYS A 165 24.28 -11.29 -1.21
CA LYS A 165 25.53 -11.86 -0.67
C LYS A 165 26.43 -10.76 -0.09
N PRO A 166 27.45 -11.09 0.72
CA PRO A 166 28.31 -10.09 1.36
C PRO A 166 28.97 -9.11 0.40
N SER A 167 29.36 -9.55 -0.80
CA SER A 167 29.99 -8.69 -1.83
C SER A 167 28.99 -7.76 -2.56
N THR A 168 27.70 -8.10 -2.54
CA THR A 168 26.62 -7.30 -3.17
C THR A 168 25.40 -7.26 -2.25
N PRO A 169 25.51 -6.64 -1.07
CA PRO A 169 24.50 -6.74 -0.03
C PRO A 169 23.21 -5.98 -0.44
N THR A 170 22.07 -6.49 0.01
CA THR A 170 20.83 -5.71 0.00
C THR A 170 21.06 -4.46 0.87
N PRO A 171 20.88 -3.23 0.36
CA PRO A 171 21.11 -2.02 1.14
C PRO A 171 20.14 -1.92 2.32
N ARG A 172 20.62 -1.40 3.46
CA ARG A 172 19.79 -1.07 4.62
C ARG A 172 19.14 0.29 4.46
N GLY A 173 17.99 0.48 5.05
CA GLY A 173 17.28 1.75 5.07
C GLY A 173 15.78 1.60 4.90
N LEU A 174 15.09 2.74 4.90
CA LEU A 174 13.70 2.86 4.52
C LEU A 174 13.62 3.18 3.03
N PHE A 175 12.92 2.35 2.31
CA PHE A 175 12.67 2.44 0.87
C PHE A 175 11.17 2.35 0.61
N ALA A 176 10.78 2.44 -0.65
CA ALA A 176 9.40 2.20 -1.08
C ALA A 176 9.38 1.37 -2.35
N VAL A 177 8.28 0.69 -2.60
CA VAL A 177 7.95 0.18 -3.93
C VAL A 177 7.88 1.38 -4.86
N TYR A 178 8.78 1.44 -5.85
CA TYR A 178 8.81 2.51 -6.84
C TYR A 178 7.87 2.20 -8.01
N GLU A 179 7.93 0.97 -8.48
CA GLU A 179 7.19 0.46 -9.61
C GLU A 179 6.81 -1.01 -9.38
N ARG A 180 5.70 -1.43 -9.96
CA ARG A 180 5.23 -2.82 -9.89
C ARG A 180 5.10 -3.38 -11.29
N VAL A 181 5.96 -4.33 -11.64
CA VAL A 181 6.09 -4.90 -12.98
C VAL A 181 5.59 -6.34 -12.99
N ARG A 182 4.60 -6.63 -13.81
CA ARG A 182 4.21 -8.00 -14.12
C ARG A 182 5.23 -8.61 -15.07
N GLN A 183 5.74 -9.76 -14.71
CA GLN A 183 6.73 -10.45 -15.54
C GLN A 183 6.07 -11.37 -16.56
N PRO A 184 6.66 -11.56 -17.74
CA PRO A 184 6.18 -12.52 -18.72
C PRO A 184 6.29 -13.96 -18.19
N PRO A 185 5.48 -14.89 -18.72
CA PRO A 185 5.62 -16.30 -18.42
C PRO A 185 7.07 -16.79 -18.66
N GLY A 186 7.58 -17.61 -17.74
CA GLY A 186 8.95 -18.14 -17.82
C GLY A 186 10.04 -17.20 -17.31
N SER A 187 9.73 -15.97 -16.89
CA SER A 187 10.72 -15.05 -16.31
C SER A 187 11.39 -15.65 -15.07
N GLU A 188 12.71 -15.54 -14.98
CA GLU A 188 13.47 -15.95 -13.79
C GLU A 188 13.05 -15.19 -12.54
N LEU A 189 12.51 -13.98 -12.69
CA LEU A 189 12.01 -13.14 -11.59
C LEU A 189 10.66 -13.60 -11.04
N GLY A 190 10.10 -14.71 -11.57
CA GLY A 190 8.76 -15.18 -11.24
C GLY A 190 7.68 -14.25 -11.81
N PRO A 191 6.45 -14.25 -11.26
CA PRO A 191 5.30 -13.56 -11.87
C PRO A 191 5.32 -12.03 -11.67
N TRP A 192 6.09 -11.51 -10.71
CA TRP A 192 6.15 -10.08 -10.37
C TRP A 192 7.55 -9.64 -9.94
N ALA A 193 7.91 -8.44 -10.33
CA ALA A 193 9.02 -7.68 -9.77
C ALA A 193 8.52 -6.32 -9.25
N LEU A 194 8.73 -6.04 -7.96
CA LEU A 194 8.45 -4.77 -7.34
C LEU A 194 9.79 -4.03 -7.20
N GLN A 195 10.04 -3.11 -8.11
CA GLN A 195 11.22 -2.27 -8.10
C GLN A 195 11.18 -1.33 -6.88
N LEU A 196 12.27 -1.21 -6.16
CA LEU A 196 12.34 -0.32 -4.99
C LEU A 196 13.02 1.02 -5.34
N THR A 197 12.82 2.02 -4.51
CA THR A 197 13.62 3.26 -4.55
C THR A 197 15.09 3.00 -4.19
N ALA A 198 15.42 1.79 -3.74
CA ALA A 198 16.76 1.34 -3.36
C ALA A 198 17.61 1.00 -4.60
N HIS A 199 18.89 1.38 -4.55
CA HIS A 199 19.93 0.95 -5.49
C HIS A 199 21.02 0.20 -4.75
N SER A 200 21.63 -0.78 -5.45
CA SER A 200 22.82 -1.44 -4.93
C SER A 200 23.95 -0.42 -4.69
N ASN A 201 24.63 -0.57 -3.57
CA ASN A 201 25.81 0.27 -3.26
C ASN A 201 27.08 -0.21 -3.97
N THR A 202 27.06 -1.40 -4.58
CA THR A 202 28.20 -2.03 -5.23
C THR A 202 28.00 -2.23 -6.73
N LEU A 203 26.78 -2.46 -7.18
CA LEU A 203 26.46 -2.66 -8.59
C LEU A 203 25.83 -1.39 -9.17
N MET A 204 26.65 -0.56 -9.81
CA MET A 204 26.17 0.69 -10.41
C MET A 204 25.36 0.46 -11.67
N ASN A 205 25.65 -0.62 -12.39
CA ASN A 205 24.90 -1.11 -13.54
C ASN A 205 24.68 -2.63 -13.37
N TYR A 206 23.46 -3.10 -13.59
CA TYR A 206 23.12 -4.53 -13.53
C TYR A 206 21.97 -4.84 -14.49
N GLY A 207 22.17 -5.80 -15.40
CA GLY A 207 21.17 -6.18 -16.38
C GLY A 207 20.74 -5.03 -17.30
N GLY A 208 21.66 -4.09 -17.61
CA GLY A 208 21.37 -2.90 -18.41
C GLY A 208 20.69 -1.76 -17.64
N GLY A 209 20.32 -1.95 -16.38
CA GLY A 209 19.67 -0.93 -15.54
C GLY A 209 20.60 -0.35 -14.47
N PRO A 210 20.13 0.65 -13.71
CA PRO A 210 20.95 1.42 -12.76
C PRO A 210 21.25 0.65 -11.45
N GLY A 211 21.23 -0.69 -11.46
CA GLY A 211 21.46 -1.50 -10.26
C GLY A 211 20.37 -1.35 -9.20
N ARG A 212 19.14 -1.20 -9.63
CA ARG A 212 17.97 -1.07 -8.73
C ARG A 212 17.69 -2.39 -8.01
N VAL A 213 17.33 -2.31 -6.76
CA VAL A 213 16.92 -3.48 -5.96
C VAL A 213 15.42 -3.72 -6.14
N ALA A 214 15.03 -4.99 -6.24
CA ALA A 214 13.63 -5.39 -6.34
C ALA A 214 13.25 -6.46 -5.32
N LEU A 215 11.97 -6.52 -4.98
CA LEU A 215 11.31 -7.70 -4.43
C LEU A 215 10.76 -8.50 -5.60
N HIS A 216 11.12 -9.79 -5.73
CA HIS A 216 10.62 -10.60 -6.83
C HIS A 216 10.51 -12.09 -6.48
N GLY A 217 9.83 -12.83 -7.34
CA GLY A 217 9.78 -14.28 -7.25
C GLY A 217 11.08 -14.95 -7.69
N ARG A 218 11.01 -16.21 -8.07
CA ARG A 218 12.16 -16.95 -8.59
C ARG A 218 11.71 -18.13 -9.41
N SER A 219 12.40 -18.38 -10.52
CA SER A 219 12.20 -19.52 -11.41
C SER A 219 13.54 -19.89 -12.04
N GLY A 220 13.62 -21.06 -12.67
CA GLY A 220 14.80 -21.51 -13.39
C GLY A 220 16.08 -21.44 -12.54
N PRO A 221 17.15 -20.81 -13.06
CA PRO A 221 18.45 -20.74 -12.37
C PRO A 221 18.39 -20.10 -10.97
N LEU A 222 17.42 -19.23 -10.70
CA LEU A 222 17.30 -18.60 -9.38
C LEU A 222 16.82 -19.54 -8.29
N LEU A 223 16.33 -20.73 -8.63
CA LEU A 223 15.92 -21.75 -7.67
C LEU A 223 17.10 -22.43 -6.96
N VAL A 224 18.31 -22.35 -7.53
CA VAL A 224 19.53 -22.92 -6.93
C VAL A 224 19.86 -22.24 -5.60
N ASP A 225 19.46 -21.00 -5.39
CA ASP A 225 19.67 -20.29 -4.16
C ASP A 225 18.56 -20.63 -3.14
N PRO A 226 18.82 -21.36 -2.04
CA PRO A 226 17.75 -21.72 -1.10
C PRO A 226 17.18 -20.49 -0.39
N LEU A 227 15.87 -20.52 -0.10
CA LEU A 227 15.25 -19.51 0.76
C LEU A 227 15.93 -19.52 2.14
N GLY A 228 16.12 -18.35 2.72
CA GLY A 228 16.87 -18.19 3.96
C GLY A 228 18.38 -17.99 3.74
N SER A 229 18.84 -17.83 2.49
CA SER A 229 20.26 -17.60 2.17
C SER A 229 20.58 -16.14 1.82
N ALA A 230 21.87 -15.81 1.79
CA ALA A 230 22.41 -14.54 1.33
C ALA A 230 23.25 -14.79 0.06
N ARG A 231 22.59 -14.95 -1.08
CA ARG A 231 23.22 -15.33 -2.36
C ARG A 231 22.87 -14.45 -3.55
N SER A 232 21.87 -13.56 -3.42
CA SER A 232 21.49 -12.68 -4.52
C SER A 232 22.53 -11.57 -4.77
N HIS A 233 22.33 -10.81 -5.84
CA HIS A 233 23.11 -9.62 -6.14
C HIS A 233 22.52 -8.33 -5.52
N GLY A 234 21.70 -8.47 -4.48
CA GLY A 234 21.06 -7.36 -3.76
C GLY A 234 19.54 -7.41 -3.76
N CYS A 235 18.92 -7.99 -4.77
CA CYS A 235 17.48 -8.19 -4.80
C CYS A 235 17.00 -9.14 -3.70
N ILE A 236 15.74 -9.00 -3.31
CA ILE A 236 15.09 -9.78 -2.28
C ILE A 236 14.15 -10.77 -2.97
N ARG A 237 14.51 -12.06 -2.95
CA ARG A 237 13.77 -13.11 -3.65
C ARG A 237 12.89 -13.91 -2.69
N MET A 238 11.72 -14.30 -3.17
CA MET A 238 10.75 -15.07 -2.38
C MET A 238 10.00 -16.08 -3.25
N GLN A 239 9.16 -16.93 -2.65
CA GLN A 239 8.31 -17.84 -3.40
C GLN A 239 7.35 -17.08 -4.32
N ASN A 240 7.03 -17.65 -5.49
CA ASN A 240 6.16 -17.03 -6.48
C ASN A 240 4.75 -16.74 -5.96
N GLY A 241 4.17 -17.62 -5.15
CA GLY A 241 2.89 -17.38 -4.48
C GLY A 241 2.94 -16.22 -3.49
N ILE A 242 4.10 -16.03 -2.82
CA ILE A 242 4.28 -14.90 -1.88
C ILE A 242 4.39 -13.57 -2.63
N ILE A 243 5.21 -13.49 -3.67
CA ILE A 243 5.33 -12.24 -4.42
C ILE A 243 4.02 -11.87 -5.13
N SER A 244 3.25 -12.85 -5.61
CA SER A 244 1.91 -12.60 -6.17
C SER A 244 0.96 -12.03 -5.12
N TRP A 245 0.97 -12.59 -3.91
CA TRP A 245 0.17 -12.05 -2.80
C TRP A 245 0.63 -10.65 -2.41
N VAL A 246 1.94 -10.39 -2.29
CA VAL A 246 2.50 -9.06 -2.02
C VAL A 246 2.10 -8.07 -3.12
N ALA A 247 2.24 -8.43 -4.39
CA ALA A 247 1.88 -7.58 -5.52
C ALA A 247 0.37 -7.24 -5.55
N GLY A 248 -0.48 -8.03 -4.91
CA GLY A 248 -1.91 -7.76 -4.80
C GLY A 248 -2.24 -6.48 -4.01
N TRP A 249 -1.41 -6.13 -3.03
CA TRP A 249 -1.65 -4.97 -2.15
C TRP A 249 -0.50 -3.95 -2.10
N ALA A 250 0.74 -4.35 -2.33
CA ALA A 250 1.90 -3.45 -2.32
C ALA A 250 1.91 -2.57 -3.57
N ARG A 251 1.23 -1.43 -3.48
CA ARG A 251 1.20 -0.41 -4.55
C ARG A 251 2.49 0.40 -4.56
N PRO A 252 2.82 1.09 -5.67
CA PRO A 252 3.88 2.09 -5.69
C PRO A 252 3.73 3.10 -4.55
N GLY A 253 4.82 3.39 -3.85
CA GLY A 253 4.86 4.18 -2.62
C GLY A 253 4.78 3.37 -1.32
N THR A 254 4.40 2.08 -1.35
CA THR A 254 4.36 1.23 -0.15
C THR A 254 5.74 1.11 0.49
N PRO A 255 5.89 1.40 1.82
CA PRO A 255 7.16 1.34 2.51
C PRO A 255 7.76 -0.08 2.56
N VAL A 256 9.07 -0.14 2.35
CA VAL A 256 9.91 -1.34 2.51
C VAL A 256 11.12 -0.97 3.36
N GLU A 257 11.14 -1.43 4.59
CA GLU A 257 12.24 -1.20 5.52
C GLU A 257 13.18 -2.40 5.50
N VAL A 258 14.46 -2.17 5.30
CA VAL A 258 15.53 -3.18 5.31
C VAL A 258 16.46 -2.94 6.50
N ARG A 259 16.51 -3.91 7.44
CA ARG A 259 17.29 -3.86 8.69
C ARG A 259 18.49 -4.77 8.64
#